data_31d5f7ec73e7fa621d5e80efc322c28e
#
_entry.id   31d5f7ec73e7fa621d5e80efc322c28e
#
_cell.length_a   1.000
_cell.length_b   1.000
_cell.length_c   1.000
_cell.angle_alpha   90.00
_cell.angle_beta   90.00
_cell.angle_gamma   90.00
#
_symmetry.space_group_name_H-M   'P 1'
#
loop_
_entity.id
_entity.type
_entity.pdbx_description
1 polymer ?
#
loop_
_entity_poly.entity_id
_entity_poly.type
_entity_poly.pdbx_seq_one_letter_code
_entity_poly.pdbx_strand_id
1 'polypeptide(L)'
;QNGTLSVTPKEVTITAASESFSYDGKPHSNNGYEVTGTVGTDAVSAVVEGSITYPDQSPVENKVVSHTFTSGEKSNYRVEYVDGSLTMEYGEQVEITITAASDSFPYDGTEHSNAGVTVTEGTLEMGDRLVAEATGTVTNVADTSTGNNPVKDGYKVMNGSVDVTEKYSITVQPGTLTVTPKEVTVTAASENFSYD
;
A
#
# COMPACT_ATOMS: atom_id res chain seq x y z
N GLN A 1 26.77 21.47 65.62
CA GLN A 1 26.76 20.82 64.32
C GLN A 1 25.96 21.71 63.33
N ASN A 2 26.58 22.04 62.22
CA ASN A 2 25.92 22.78 61.15
C ASN A 2 25.09 21.81 60.30
N GLY A 3 23.79 22.08 60.15
CA GLY A 3 22.91 21.36 59.21
C GLY A 3 23.17 21.79 57.74
N THR A 4 23.02 20.86 56.80
CA THR A 4 23.09 21.14 55.38
C THR A 4 21.68 21.18 54.79
N LEU A 5 21.33 22.25 54.08
CA LEU A 5 20.11 22.33 53.27
C LEU A 5 20.48 22.03 51.85
N SER A 6 19.72 21.13 51.20
CA SER A 6 19.85 20.83 49.76
C SER A 6 18.51 20.99 49.07
N VAL A 7 18.56 21.51 47.88
CA VAL A 7 17.37 21.58 46.99
C VAL A 7 17.61 20.60 45.83
N THR A 8 16.68 19.72 45.61
CA THR A 8 16.70 18.79 44.47
C THR A 8 15.97 19.40 43.28
N PRO A 9 16.52 19.25 42.04
CA PRO A 9 15.84 19.72 40.84
C PRO A 9 14.47 19.06 40.67
N LYS A 10 13.49 19.84 40.26
CA LYS A 10 12.15 19.35 39.92
C LYS A 10 12.13 18.80 38.53
N GLU A 11 11.43 17.71 38.33
CA GLU A 11 11.22 17.10 37.00
C GLU A 11 10.26 17.93 36.16
N VAL A 12 10.64 18.17 34.91
CA VAL A 12 9.84 18.79 33.86
C VAL A 12 9.83 17.83 32.69
N THR A 13 8.64 17.46 32.25
CA THR A 13 8.44 16.61 31.07
C THR A 13 8.00 17.44 29.88
N ILE A 14 8.66 17.24 28.75
CA ILE A 14 8.27 17.81 27.45
C ILE A 14 7.82 16.65 26.58
N THR A 15 6.54 16.66 26.19
CA THR A 15 5.93 15.61 25.36
C THR A 15 5.64 16.17 23.97
N ALA A 16 6.22 15.60 22.95
CA ALA A 16 5.89 15.93 21.56
C ALA A 16 4.48 15.46 21.18
N ALA A 17 3.80 16.20 20.35
CA ALA A 17 2.46 15.86 19.89
C ALA A 17 2.47 14.57 19.01
N SER A 18 1.41 13.78 19.13
CA SER A 18 1.09 12.70 18.22
C SER A 18 -0.06 13.11 17.31
N GLU A 19 -0.02 12.71 16.04
CA GLU A 19 -1.08 13.04 15.08
C GLU A 19 -1.22 11.95 14.01
N SER A 20 -2.45 11.79 13.52
CA SER A 20 -2.77 10.92 12.38
C SER A 20 -3.24 11.76 11.20
N PHE A 21 -2.69 11.48 10.02
CA PHE A 21 -2.99 12.18 8.78
C PHE A 21 -3.65 11.27 7.77
N SER A 22 -4.49 11.83 6.90
CA SER A 22 -4.93 11.16 5.69
C SER A 22 -3.90 11.40 4.57
N TYR A 23 -3.59 10.37 3.80
CA TYR A 23 -2.66 10.45 2.68
C TYR A 23 -3.17 11.39 1.58
N ASP A 24 -2.34 12.37 1.22
CA ASP A 24 -2.59 13.32 0.14
C ASP A 24 -1.39 13.50 -0.81
N GLY A 25 -0.37 12.64 -0.66
CA GLY A 25 0.86 12.68 -1.44
C GLY A 25 1.87 13.74 -1.02
N LYS A 26 1.63 14.45 0.10
CA LYS A 26 2.51 15.50 0.63
C LYS A 26 3.11 15.11 1.98
N PRO A 27 4.27 15.70 2.34
CA PRO A 27 4.81 15.53 3.69
C PRO A 27 3.96 16.30 4.72
N HIS A 28 3.70 15.64 5.85
CA HIS A 28 3.01 16.17 7.01
C HIS A 28 3.92 16.15 8.24
N SER A 29 3.76 17.13 9.13
CA SER A 29 4.50 17.24 10.38
C SER A 29 3.64 17.90 11.44
N ASN A 30 3.95 17.64 12.72
CA ASN A 30 3.35 18.35 13.84
C ASN A 30 4.46 18.79 14.80
N ASN A 31 4.71 20.08 14.90
CA ASN A 31 5.73 20.68 15.77
C ASN A 31 5.15 21.02 17.17
N GLY A 32 3.94 20.59 17.49
CA GLY A 32 3.30 20.78 18.79
C GLY A 32 3.97 20.00 19.88
N TYR A 33 3.91 20.53 21.09
CA TYR A 33 4.39 19.86 22.32
C TYR A 33 3.61 20.36 23.54
N GLU A 34 3.66 19.56 24.60
CA GLU A 34 3.15 19.92 25.92
C GLU A 34 4.31 19.95 26.93
N VAL A 35 4.28 20.89 27.87
CA VAL A 35 5.25 20.98 28.97
C VAL A 35 4.51 20.85 30.29
N THR A 36 4.95 19.92 31.13
CA THR A 36 4.40 19.71 32.46
C THR A 36 5.50 19.76 33.50
N GLY A 37 5.16 20.14 34.74
CA GLY A 37 6.07 20.14 35.87
C GLY A 37 6.80 21.45 36.17
N THR A 38 6.58 22.53 35.39
CA THR A 38 7.11 23.88 35.69
C THR A 38 6.47 24.47 36.95
N VAL A 39 7.10 25.44 37.58
CA VAL A 39 6.64 26.11 38.83
C VAL A 39 6.34 27.58 38.52
N GLY A 40 5.20 28.03 39.00
CA GLY A 40 4.81 29.46 38.94
C GLY A 40 4.71 29.96 37.48
N THR A 41 5.54 30.94 37.13
CA THR A 41 5.61 31.53 35.80
C THR A 41 6.79 31.03 34.95
N ASP A 42 7.47 29.97 35.41
CA ASP A 42 8.59 29.38 34.67
C ASP A 42 8.05 28.73 33.40
N ALA A 43 8.75 28.94 32.29
CA ALA A 43 8.33 28.53 30.98
C ALA A 43 9.47 27.92 30.14
N VAL A 44 9.12 26.91 29.36
CA VAL A 44 10.05 26.20 28.49
C VAL A 44 9.47 26.19 27.07
N SER A 45 10.32 26.52 26.10
CA SER A 45 10.06 26.26 24.69
C SER A 45 10.83 25.03 24.22
N ALA A 46 10.24 24.28 23.28
CA ALA A 46 10.90 23.11 22.70
C ALA A 46 10.86 23.18 21.15
N VAL A 47 11.78 22.42 20.56
CA VAL A 47 11.77 22.15 19.11
C VAL A 47 11.43 20.67 18.93
N VAL A 48 10.45 20.42 18.10
CA VAL A 48 9.99 19.08 17.76
C VAL A 48 10.18 18.85 16.27
N GLU A 49 10.71 17.70 15.90
CA GLU A 49 10.97 17.32 14.51
C GLU A 49 10.44 15.91 14.22
N GLY A 50 9.65 15.82 13.18
CA GLY A 50 9.12 14.59 12.61
C GLY A 50 8.39 14.91 11.31
N SER A 51 8.43 14.01 10.34
CA SER A 51 7.67 14.14 9.09
C SER A 51 7.33 12.79 8.52
N ILE A 52 6.09 12.66 8.04
CA ILE A 52 5.57 11.46 7.38
C ILE A 52 4.97 11.86 6.04
N THR A 53 5.19 11.05 4.99
CA THR A 53 4.69 11.32 3.64
C THR A 53 3.86 10.18 3.09
N TYR A 54 4.14 8.94 3.50
CA TYR A 54 3.48 7.74 2.99
C TYR A 54 2.97 6.85 4.13
N PRO A 55 1.83 6.17 3.96
CA PRO A 55 1.28 5.26 4.98
C PRO A 55 2.20 4.13 5.40
N ASP A 56 3.03 3.60 4.48
CA ASP A 56 4.00 2.54 4.74
C ASP A 56 5.16 2.97 5.68
N GLN A 57 5.31 4.28 5.91
CA GLN A 57 6.25 4.82 6.89
C GLN A 57 5.69 4.80 8.33
N SER A 58 4.37 4.60 8.49
CA SER A 58 3.70 4.67 9.79
C SER A 58 4.11 3.53 10.72
N PRO A 59 4.38 3.82 12.01
CA PRO A 59 4.49 5.14 12.62
C PRO A 59 5.89 5.75 12.46
N VAL A 60 5.97 7.07 12.36
CA VAL A 60 7.22 7.85 12.44
C VAL A 60 7.31 8.54 13.78
N GLU A 61 8.49 8.51 14.43
CA GLU A 61 8.71 9.25 15.67
C GLU A 61 8.65 10.77 15.44
N ASN A 62 7.95 11.46 16.32
CA ASN A 62 7.92 12.92 16.41
C ASN A 62 8.76 13.33 17.62
N LYS A 63 10.03 13.72 17.39
CA LYS A 63 11.05 13.87 18.44
C LYS A 63 11.13 15.25 19.03
N VAL A 64 11.27 15.32 20.36
CA VAL A 64 11.75 16.53 21.03
C VAL A 64 13.27 16.59 20.86
N VAL A 65 13.75 17.50 20.01
CA VAL A 65 15.19 17.61 19.68
C VAL A 65 15.95 18.61 20.57
N SER A 66 15.28 19.62 21.10
CA SER A 66 15.88 20.59 22.00
C SER A 66 14.82 21.35 22.82
N HIS A 67 15.30 22.02 23.87
CA HIS A 67 14.48 22.94 24.68
C HIS A 67 15.27 24.15 25.14
N THR A 68 14.55 25.21 25.49
CA THR A 68 15.09 26.44 26.08
C THR A 68 14.16 26.94 27.17
N PHE A 69 14.69 27.25 28.35
CA PHE A 69 13.93 27.97 29.38
C PHE A 69 13.77 29.41 28.94
N THR A 70 12.55 29.83 28.72
CA THR A 70 12.19 31.24 28.35
C THR A 70 11.94 32.08 29.60
N SER A 71 11.64 31.42 30.73
CA SER A 71 11.52 32.02 32.06
C SER A 71 11.92 30.98 33.11
N GLY A 72 12.50 31.41 34.23
CA GLY A 72 12.97 30.56 35.31
C GLY A 72 14.43 30.12 35.18
N GLU A 73 14.94 29.49 36.24
CA GLU A 73 16.35 29.08 36.33
C GLU A 73 16.47 27.59 35.97
N LYS A 74 17.17 27.28 34.86
CA LYS A 74 17.32 25.90 34.32
C LYS A 74 17.88 24.91 35.34
N SER A 75 18.78 25.35 36.23
CA SER A 75 19.41 24.51 37.26
C SER A 75 18.40 23.96 38.29
N ASN A 76 17.22 24.57 38.40
CA ASN A 76 16.14 24.10 39.27
C ASN A 76 15.36 22.91 38.71
N TYR A 77 15.66 22.49 37.46
CA TYR A 77 14.87 21.47 36.77
C TYR A 77 15.75 20.36 36.21
N ARG A 78 15.16 19.15 36.17
CA ARG A 78 15.60 18.02 35.37
C ARG A 78 14.58 17.84 34.25
N VAL A 79 15.02 17.94 33.02
CA VAL A 79 14.12 17.82 31.86
C VAL A 79 14.14 16.41 31.30
N GLU A 80 12.95 15.87 31.07
CA GLU A 80 12.70 14.59 30.41
C GLU A 80 11.94 14.84 29.10
N TYR A 81 12.30 14.09 28.06
CA TYR A 81 11.61 14.14 26.76
C TYR A 81 10.77 12.88 26.56
N VAL A 82 9.56 13.09 26.06
CA VAL A 82 8.67 12.02 25.59
C VAL A 82 8.36 12.31 24.14
N ASP A 83 8.79 11.42 23.25
CA ASP A 83 8.53 11.55 21.85
C ASP A 83 7.07 11.21 21.50
N GLY A 84 6.54 11.89 20.51
CA GLY A 84 5.24 11.62 19.90
C GLY A 84 5.33 10.64 18.75
N SER A 85 4.21 10.41 18.10
CA SER A 85 4.09 9.54 16.93
C SER A 85 3.26 10.20 15.83
N LEU A 86 3.76 10.19 14.61
CA LEU A 86 3.01 10.57 13.41
C LEU A 86 2.60 9.31 12.66
N THR A 87 1.30 9.19 12.38
CA THR A 87 0.75 8.10 11.58
C THR A 87 0.06 8.65 10.34
N MET A 88 -0.03 7.85 9.30
CA MET A 88 -0.74 8.20 8.07
C MET A 88 -1.51 6.99 7.56
N GLU A 89 -2.72 7.21 7.10
CA GLU A 89 -3.62 6.19 6.58
C GLU A 89 -4.15 6.63 5.22
N TYR A 90 -4.41 5.66 4.34
CA TYR A 90 -5.27 5.92 3.18
C TYR A 90 -6.66 6.24 3.71
N GLY A 91 -7.31 7.28 3.18
CA GLY A 91 -8.69 7.61 3.53
C GLY A 91 -9.68 6.53 3.05
N GLU A 92 -10.85 6.95 2.60
CA GLU A 92 -11.81 6.04 1.97
C GLU A 92 -11.17 5.41 0.71
N GLN A 93 -11.18 4.07 0.64
CA GLN A 93 -10.55 3.33 -0.46
C GLN A 93 -11.34 3.56 -1.77
N VAL A 94 -10.61 3.67 -2.87
CA VAL A 94 -11.18 3.73 -4.22
C VAL A 94 -11.54 2.31 -4.66
N GLU A 95 -12.82 2.06 -4.92
CA GLU A 95 -13.27 0.75 -5.41
C GLU A 95 -12.91 0.56 -6.88
N ILE A 96 -12.25 -0.55 -7.20
CA ILE A 96 -11.93 -0.96 -8.57
C ILE A 96 -12.15 -2.45 -8.75
N THR A 97 -12.48 -2.86 -9.98
CA THR A 97 -12.48 -4.26 -10.40
C THR A 97 -11.36 -4.48 -11.42
N ILE A 98 -10.50 -5.46 -11.17
CA ILE A 98 -9.50 -5.92 -12.14
C ILE A 98 -9.93 -7.26 -12.72
N THR A 99 -9.81 -7.41 -14.04
CA THR A 99 -10.25 -8.60 -14.75
C THR A 99 -9.12 -9.14 -15.63
N ALA A 100 -8.86 -10.44 -15.52
CA ALA A 100 -7.94 -11.13 -16.42
C ALA A 100 -8.55 -11.25 -17.83
N ALA A 101 -7.68 -11.22 -18.83
CA ALA A 101 -8.10 -11.32 -20.24
C ALA A 101 -8.78 -12.66 -20.54
N SER A 102 -9.82 -12.63 -21.38
CA SER A 102 -10.40 -13.80 -22.01
C SER A 102 -9.95 -13.87 -23.46
N ASP A 103 -9.70 -15.08 -23.95
CA ASP A 103 -9.26 -15.29 -25.34
C ASP A 103 -9.73 -16.61 -25.91
N SER A 104 -9.69 -16.77 -27.25
CA SER A 104 -10.11 -17.98 -27.95
C SER A 104 -9.09 -18.36 -29.02
N PHE A 105 -8.60 -19.58 -28.96
CA PHE A 105 -7.57 -20.13 -29.86
C PHE A 105 -8.11 -21.32 -30.65
N PRO A 106 -7.81 -21.45 -31.95
CA PRO A 106 -8.06 -22.70 -32.68
C PRO A 106 -7.10 -23.78 -32.18
N TYR A 107 -7.56 -25.02 -32.08
CA TYR A 107 -6.71 -26.15 -31.71
C TYR A 107 -5.56 -26.34 -32.72
N ASP A 108 -4.33 -26.24 -32.23
CA ASP A 108 -3.11 -26.45 -33.02
C ASP A 108 -2.10 -27.40 -32.34
N GLY A 109 -2.47 -27.92 -31.15
CA GLY A 109 -1.63 -28.84 -30.36
C GLY A 109 -0.57 -28.15 -29.52
N THR A 110 -0.57 -26.82 -29.44
CA THR A 110 0.36 -26.05 -28.59
C THR A 110 -0.35 -25.42 -27.38
N GLU A 111 0.42 -25.06 -26.35
CA GLU A 111 -0.08 -24.33 -25.18
C GLU A 111 -0.33 -22.86 -25.54
N HIS A 112 -1.48 -22.33 -25.13
CA HIS A 112 -1.88 -20.94 -25.27
C HIS A 112 -2.13 -20.30 -23.93
N SER A 113 -1.83 -19.01 -23.80
CA SER A 113 -2.04 -18.18 -22.61
C SER A 113 -2.33 -16.73 -22.98
N ASN A 114 -2.93 -16.00 -22.09
CA ASN A 114 -3.06 -14.55 -22.18
C ASN A 114 -2.88 -13.96 -20.77
N ALA A 115 -1.71 -13.35 -20.52
CA ALA A 115 -1.35 -12.79 -19.22
C ALA A 115 -1.96 -11.39 -18.94
N GLY A 116 -2.78 -10.85 -19.86
CA GLY A 116 -3.38 -9.51 -19.72
C GLY A 116 -4.30 -9.40 -18.52
N VAL A 117 -4.20 -8.30 -17.77
CA VAL A 117 -5.12 -7.90 -16.69
C VAL A 117 -5.40 -6.42 -16.84
N THR A 118 -6.67 -6.02 -16.75
CA THR A 118 -7.09 -4.63 -16.90
C THR A 118 -8.06 -4.22 -15.79
N VAL A 119 -8.14 -2.92 -15.50
CA VAL A 119 -9.21 -2.35 -14.68
C VAL A 119 -10.48 -2.29 -15.55
N THR A 120 -11.53 -2.98 -15.14
CA THR A 120 -12.79 -3.06 -15.86
C THR A 120 -13.90 -2.24 -15.23
N GLU A 121 -13.80 -1.95 -13.92
CA GLU A 121 -14.72 -1.07 -13.20
C GLU A 121 -13.93 -0.17 -12.26
N GLY A 122 -14.43 1.04 -12.01
CA GLY A 122 -13.72 2.07 -11.28
C GLY A 122 -12.62 2.72 -12.14
N THR A 123 -11.76 3.51 -11.50
CA THR A 123 -10.68 4.23 -12.20
C THR A 123 -9.50 4.41 -11.25
N LEU A 124 -8.29 4.14 -11.74
CA LEU A 124 -7.06 4.47 -11.02
C LEU A 124 -6.87 6.00 -10.98
N GLU A 125 -6.37 6.51 -9.88
CA GLU A 125 -6.03 7.92 -9.77
C GLU A 125 -4.83 8.29 -10.66
N MET A 126 -4.69 9.60 -10.91
CA MET A 126 -3.65 10.10 -11.81
C MET A 126 -2.25 9.73 -11.31
N GLY A 127 -1.48 9.07 -12.15
CA GLY A 127 -0.13 8.61 -11.84
C GLY A 127 -0.05 7.19 -11.30
N ASP A 128 -1.19 6.59 -10.90
CA ASP A 128 -1.25 5.21 -10.43
C ASP A 128 -1.38 4.24 -11.62
N ARG A 129 -0.72 3.08 -11.54
CA ARG A 129 -0.76 2.04 -12.56
C ARG A 129 -0.92 0.66 -11.94
N LEU A 130 -1.72 -0.18 -12.57
CA LEU A 130 -1.85 -1.59 -12.22
C LEU A 130 -0.61 -2.37 -12.68
N VAL A 131 -0.10 -3.23 -11.79
CA VAL A 131 0.91 -4.25 -12.07
C VAL A 131 0.30 -5.59 -11.71
N ALA A 132 -0.15 -6.34 -12.71
CA ALA A 132 -0.82 -7.63 -12.53
C ALA A 132 -0.59 -8.50 -13.77
N GLU A 133 -0.66 -9.81 -13.58
CA GLU A 133 -0.62 -10.80 -14.67
C GLU A 133 -1.62 -11.92 -14.40
N ALA A 134 -2.15 -12.54 -15.44
CA ALA A 134 -2.94 -13.75 -15.36
C ALA A 134 -2.06 -14.97 -15.69
N THR A 135 -2.45 -16.17 -15.18
CA THR A 135 -1.59 -17.36 -15.20
C THR A 135 -2.26 -18.58 -15.83
N GLY A 136 -3.45 -18.43 -16.41
CA GLY A 136 -4.14 -19.53 -17.08
C GLY A 136 -3.42 -20.00 -18.34
N THR A 137 -3.46 -21.31 -18.60
CA THR A 137 -3.00 -21.91 -19.85
C THR A 137 -4.00 -22.95 -20.33
N VAL A 138 -4.11 -23.13 -21.64
CA VAL A 138 -4.96 -24.15 -22.30
C VAL A 138 -4.23 -24.75 -23.49
N THR A 139 -4.40 -26.06 -23.74
CA THR A 139 -3.84 -26.76 -24.90
C THR A 139 -4.91 -27.49 -25.68
N ASN A 140 -5.90 -28.06 -24.98
CA ASN A 140 -6.95 -28.90 -25.58
C ASN A 140 -8.32 -28.25 -25.41
N VAL A 141 -9.26 -28.66 -26.27
CA VAL A 141 -10.66 -28.23 -26.14
C VAL A 141 -11.23 -28.57 -24.74
N ALA A 142 -10.81 -29.68 -24.17
CA ALA A 142 -11.24 -30.12 -22.83
C ALA A 142 -10.75 -29.23 -21.68
N ASP A 143 -9.69 -28.43 -21.90
CA ASP A 143 -9.16 -27.49 -20.90
C ASP A 143 -10.00 -26.21 -20.78
N THR A 144 -10.92 -26.00 -21.72
CA THR A 144 -11.84 -24.86 -21.73
C THR A 144 -12.81 -24.94 -20.55
N SER A 145 -12.71 -23.98 -19.64
CA SER A 145 -13.66 -23.82 -18.53
C SER A 145 -13.76 -22.36 -18.11
N THR A 146 -14.92 -21.95 -17.63
CA THR A 146 -15.11 -20.57 -17.15
C THR A 146 -14.13 -20.25 -16.01
N GLY A 147 -13.46 -19.11 -16.12
CA GLY A 147 -12.57 -18.62 -15.07
C GLY A 147 -11.21 -19.37 -14.99
N ASN A 148 -10.82 -20.09 -16.06
CA ASN A 148 -9.54 -20.81 -16.12
C ASN A 148 -8.31 -19.93 -16.31
N ASN A 149 -8.49 -18.59 -16.42
CA ASN A 149 -7.41 -17.62 -16.47
C ASN A 149 -7.46 -16.72 -15.22
N PRO A 150 -7.01 -17.20 -14.06
CA PRO A 150 -7.01 -16.42 -12.83
C PRO A 150 -5.93 -15.31 -12.87
N VAL A 151 -6.22 -14.19 -12.19
CA VAL A 151 -5.20 -13.20 -11.87
C VAL A 151 -4.25 -13.80 -10.82
N LYS A 152 -2.96 -13.68 -11.03
CA LYS A 152 -1.92 -14.11 -10.09
C LYS A 152 -1.96 -13.28 -8.82
N ASP A 153 -1.77 -13.94 -7.68
CA ASP A 153 -1.62 -13.27 -6.39
C ASP A 153 -0.39 -12.36 -6.37
N GLY A 154 -0.46 -11.28 -5.56
CA GLY A 154 0.62 -10.31 -5.43
C GLY A 154 0.58 -9.20 -6.49
N TYR A 155 -0.58 -8.99 -7.14
CA TYR A 155 -0.80 -7.79 -7.95
C TYR A 155 -0.66 -6.53 -7.09
N LYS A 156 -0.29 -5.43 -7.74
CA LYS A 156 -0.03 -4.14 -7.10
C LYS A 156 -0.58 -2.98 -7.91
N VAL A 157 -0.93 -1.92 -7.20
CA VAL A 157 -1.10 -0.59 -7.79
C VAL A 157 0.09 0.27 -7.37
N MET A 158 0.79 0.84 -8.35
CA MET A 158 2.02 1.58 -8.13
C MET A 158 1.88 3.03 -8.57
N ASN A 159 2.38 3.96 -7.75
CA ASN A 159 2.62 5.35 -8.13
C ASN A 159 4.15 5.55 -8.23
N GLY A 160 4.67 5.61 -9.46
CA GLY A 160 6.10 5.53 -9.67
C GLY A 160 6.71 4.26 -9.09
N SER A 161 7.51 4.38 -8.02
CA SER A 161 8.11 3.26 -7.28
C SER A 161 7.39 2.93 -5.96
N VAL A 162 6.37 3.70 -5.57
CA VAL A 162 5.63 3.53 -4.33
C VAL A 162 4.47 2.58 -4.54
N ASP A 163 4.33 1.58 -3.65
CA ASP A 163 3.19 0.68 -3.60
C ASP A 163 2.01 1.39 -2.92
N VAL A 164 0.96 1.64 -3.67
CA VAL A 164 -0.26 2.30 -3.21
C VAL A 164 -1.48 1.37 -3.27
N THR A 165 -1.25 0.06 -3.28
CA THR A 165 -2.32 -0.95 -3.40
C THR A 165 -3.39 -0.79 -2.33
N GLU A 166 -3.01 -0.48 -1.09
CA GLU A 166 -3.94 -0.30 0.03
C GLU A 166 -4.87 0.92 -0.08
N LYS A 167 -4.58 1.83 -1.02
CA LYS A 167 -5.49 2.93 -1.39
C LYS A 167 -6.76 2.44 -2.10
N TYR A 168 -6.74 1.20 -2.60
CA TYR A 168 -7.79 0.62 -3.41
C TYR A 168 -8.46 -0.56 -2.72
N SER A 169 -9.80 -0.63 -2.83
CA SER A 169 -10.58 -1.83 -2.55
C SER A 169 -10.72 -2.60 -3.88
N ILE A 170 -9.95 -3.70 -4.03
CA ILE A 170 -9.79 -4.37 -5.32
C ILE A 170 -10.63 -5.65 -5.37
N THR A 171 -11.61 -5.68 -6.29
CA THR A 171 -12.31 -6.89 -6.68
C THR A 171 -11.59 -7.55 -7.84
N VAL A 172 -11.34 -8.87 -7.75
CA VAL A 172 -10.60 -9.63 -8.76
C VAL A 172 -11.54 -10.56 -9.51
N GLN A 173 -11.51 -10.50 -10.85
CA GLN A 173 -12.29 -11.40 -11.72
C GLN A 173 -11.37 -12.19 -12.65
N PRO A 174 -11.55 -13.52 -12.76
CA PRO A 174 -10.81 -14.33 -13.70
C PRO A 174 -11.31 -14.13 -15.13
N GLY A 175 -10.43 -14.34 -16.10
CA GLY A 175 -10.78 -14.47 -17.51
C GLY A 175 -11.08 -15.93 -17.90
N THR A 176 -11.42 -16.14 -19.17
CA THR A 176 -11.66 -17.46 -19.75
C THR A 176 -10.86 -17.65 -21.01
N LEU A 177 -10.00 -18.68 -21.03
CA LEU A 177 -9.31 -19.13 -22.23
C LEU A 177 -10.08 -20.30 -22.85
N THR A 178 -10.31 -20.24 -24.17
CA THR A 178 -11.10 -21.22 -24.91
C THR A 178 -10.24 -21.82 -26.01
N VAL A 179 -10.27 -23.14 -26.19
CA VAL A 179 -9.75 -23.81 -27.38
C VAL A 179 -10.90 -24.30 -28.23
N THR A 180 -10.97 -23.86 -29.48
CA THR A 180 -12.02 -24.29 -30.44
C THR A 180 -11.54 -25.50 -31.23
N PRO A 181 -12.42 -26.48 -31.49
CA PRO A 181 -12.09 -27.65 -32.28
C PRO A 181 -11.59 -27.29 -33.69
N LYS A 182 -10.61 -28.03 -34.19
CA LYS A 182 -10.20 -27.96 -35.58
C LYS A 182 -11.05 -28.86 -36.43
N GLU A 183 -11.61 -28.32 -37.49
CA GLU A 183 -12.39 -29.12 -38.45
C GLU A 183 -11.47 -30.04 -39.25
N VAL A 184 -11.88 -31.29 -39.40
CA VAL A 184 -11.22 -32.29 -40.22
C VAL A 184 -12.23 -32.84 -41.23
N THR A 185 -11.88 -32.79 -42.50
CA THR A 185 -12.67 -33.39 -43.57
C THR A 185 -12.09 -34.74 -43.92
N VAL A 186 -12.90 -35.78 -43.82
CA VAL A 186 -12.56 -37.13 -44.27
C VAL A 186 -13.30 -37.41 -45.57
N THR A 187 -12.57 -37.68 -46.63
CA THR A 187 -13.15 -38.05 -47.93
C THR A 187 -12.84 -39.50 -48.26
N ALA A 188 -13.85 -40.31 -48.44
CA ALA A 188 -13.69 -41.68 -48.90
C ALA A 188 -13.24 -41.72 -50.37
N ALA A 189 -12.31 -42.56 -50.69
CA ALA A 189 -11.93 -42.83 -52.07
C ALA A 189 -13.07 -43.61 -52.77
N SER A 190 -13.39 -43.22 -53.98
CA SER A 190 -14.29 -43.95 -54.86
C SER A 190 -13.50 -44.68 -55.90
N GLU A 191 -13.76 -45.97 -56.05
CA GLU A 191 -13.11 -46.81 -57.07
C GLU A 191 -14.15 -47.49 -57.94
N ASN A 192 -13.95 -47.48 -59.24
CA ASN A 192 -14.81 -48.18 -60.20
C ASN A 192 -14.10 -49.46 -60.62
N PHE A 193 -14.77 -50.55 -60.47
CA PHE A 193 -14.33 -51.84 -60.94
C PHE A 193 -15.05 -52.22 -62.28
N SER A 194 -14.30 -52.63 -63.30
CA SER A 194 -14.87 -53.23 -64.50
C SER A 194 -15.19 -54.69 -64.21
N TYR A 195 -16.33 -55.15 -64.67
CA TYR A 195 -16.68 -56.55 -64.63
C TYR A 195 -15.91 -57.28 -65.77
N ASP A 196 -15.17 -58.31 -65.45
CA ASP A 196 -14.51 -59.21 -66.40
C ASP A 196 -15.38 -60.37 -66.84
#